data_07c154db61b7078e6c0d286beb68cf9b
#
_entry.id   07c154db61b7078e6c0d286beb68cf9b
#
_cell.length_a   1.000
_cell.length_b   1.000
_cell.length_c   1.000
_cell.angle_alpha   90.00
_cell.angle_beta   90.00
_cell.angle_gamma   90.00
#
_symmetry.space_group_name_H-M   'P 1'
#
loop_
_entity.id
_entity.type
_entity.pdbx_description
1 polymer ?
#
loop_
_entity_poly.entity_id
_entity_poly.type
_entity_poly.pdbx_seq_one_letter_code
_entity_poly.pdbx_strand_id
1 'polypeptide(L)'
;MTSKQFKPSDPAGDDIAVTGLRDFADLCASNGVRVAIYPHVGCWVHRVEDALRVVKKVDRKNVGLTFNLCHALMDGAEDHVPALIEQAAPYLFVATLNGADSHPPKPEWGQLIQPLDKGSYDVRIVLKKLRSVGFKGPVGLQCFSIKGDPKTLLTGSMGAWHKLTGTTP
;
A
#
# COMPACT_ATOMS: atom_id res chain seq x y z
N MET A 1 6.17 -6.61 11.17
CA MET A 1 6.24 -7.50 12.34
C MET A 1 5.32 -8.69 12.09
N THR A 2 5.87 -9.88 11.89
CA THR A 2 5.11 -11.14 11.94
C THR A 2 5.25 -11.63 13.37
N SER A 3 4.24 -11.48 14.17
CA SER A 3 4.31 -11.94 15.57
C SER A 3 3.48 -13.20 15.73
N LYS A 4 4.11 -14.28 16.16
CA LYS A 4 3.39 -15.46 16.67
C LYS A 4 2.61 -15.14 17.97
N GLN A 5 2.91 -14.01 18.59
CA GLN A 5 2.34 -13.57 19.86
C GLN A 5 1.00 -12.84 19.70
N PHE A 6 0.82 -12.11 18.58
CA PHE A 6 -0.39 -11.33 18.32
C PHE A 6 -1.03 -11.76 17.01
N LYS A 7 -2.36 -11.81 16.99
CA LYS A 7 -3.13 -12.03 15.76
C LYS A 7 -3.03 -10.80 14.84
N PRO A 8 -3.34 -10.95 13.54
CA PRO A 8 -3.53 -9.80 12.67
C PRO A 8 -4.51 -8.79 13.28
N SER A 9 -4.20 -7.51 13.18
CA SER A 9 -4.98 -6.38 13.68
C SER A 9 -5.17 -6.31 15.21
N ASP A 10 -4.51 -7.15 16.00
CA ASP A 10 -4.66 -7.17 17.46
C ASP A 10 -4.01 -5.93 18.09
N PRO A 11 -4.79 -5.04 18.75
CA PRO A 11 -4.25 -3.82 19.37
C PRO A 11 -3.35 -4.09 20.58
N ALA A 12 -3.35 -5.31 21.14
CA ALA A 12 -2.49 -5.66 22.26
C ALA A 12 -0.99 -5.60 21.92
N GLY A 13 -0.63 -5.64 20.63
CA GLY A 13 0.74 -5.45 20.17
C GLY A 13 1.19 -3.98 20.02
N ASP A 14 0.29 -3.03 20.19
CA ASP A 14 0.56 -1.62 19.86
C ASP A 14 1.71 -1.03 20.68
N ASP A 15 1.73 -1.23 22.00
CA ASP A 15 2.72 -0.59 22.87
C ASP A 15 4.16 -1.03 22.55
N ILE A 16 4.33 -2.33 22.24
CA ILE A 16 5.63 -2.87 21.83
C ILE A 16 6.05 -2.26 20.49
N ALA A 17 5.13 -2.21 19.52
CA ALA A 17 5.40 -1.68 18.20
C ALA A 17 5.68 -0.17 18.24
N VAL A 18 4.89 0.59 19.00
CA VAL A 18 5.04 2.04 19.15
C VAL A 18 6.38 2.40 19.76
N THR A 19 6.81 1.71 20.82
CA THR A 19 8.10 1.93 21.46
C THR A 19 9.23 1.73 20.46
N GLY A 20 9.31 0.55 19.82
CA GLY A 20 10.37 0.27 18.86
C GLY A 20 10.34 1.17 17.62
N LEU A 21 9.15 1.56 17.15
CA LEU A 21 9.01 2.48 16.02
C LEU A 21 9.43 3.90 16.36
N ARG A 22 9.24 4.37 17.59
CA ARG A 22 9.75 5.70 18.04
C ARG A 22 11.26 5.75 18.01
N ASP A 23 11.92 4.77 18.61
CA ASP A 23 13.39 4.69 18.63
C ASP A 23 13.95 4.62 17.21
N PHE A 24 13.34 3.80 16.35
CA PHE A 24 13.74 3.68 14.94
C PHE A 24 13.48 4.97 14.15
N ALA A 25 12.33 5.61 14.38
CA ALA A 25 11.97 6.86 13.72
C ALA A 25 12.93 8.01 14.09
N ASP A 26 13.31 8.11 15.36
CA ASP A 26 14.22 9.12 15.85
C ASP A 26 15.62 8.92 15.25
N LEU A 27 16.10 7.67 15.13
CA LEU A 27 17.33 7.34 14.41
C LEU A 27 17.24 7.70 12.91
N CYS A 28 16.12 7.38 12.26
CA CYS A 28 15.89 7.71 10.85
C CYS A 28 15.83 9.22 10.62
N ALA A 29 15.20 9.98 11.54
CA ALA A 29 15.07 11.42 11.44
C ALA A 29 16.42 12.13 11.43
N SER A 30 17.40 11.68 12.25
CA SER A 30 18.74 12.23 12.29
C SER A 30 19.50 12.09 10.96
N ASN A 31 19.06 11.18 10.09
CA ASN A 31 19.61 10.94 8.75
C ASN A 31 18.70 11.43 7.62
N GLY A 32 17.64 12.20 7.91
CA GLY A 32 16.70 12.70 6.92
C GLY A 32 15.81 11.62 6.29
N VAL A 33 15.70 10.45 6.93
CA VAL A 33 14.94 9.28 6.41
C VAL A 33 13.53 9.25 7.00
N ARG A 34 12.56 8.97 6.13
CA ARG A 34 11.17 8.72 6.54
C ARG A 34 10.91 7.22 6.66
N VAL A 35 10.04 6.86 7.59
CA VAL A 35 9.59 5.49 7.82
C VAL A 35 8.16 5.34 7.35
N ALA A 36 7.89 4.41 6.45
CA ALA A 36 6.53 4.09 6.01
C ALA A 36 6.14 2.69 6.50
N ILE A 37 5.10 2.62 7.34
CA ILE A 37 4.53 1.34 7.76
C ILE A 37 3.82 0.71 6.57
N TYR A 38 4.11 -0.55 6.30
CA TYR A 38 3.56 -1.30 5.20
C TYR A 38 2.50 -2.29 5.71
N PRO A 39 1.19 -2.01 5.54
CA PRO A 39 0.13 -2.97 5.83
C PRO A 39 0.25 -4.19 4.92
N HIS A 40 0.22 -5.37 5.52
CA HIS A 40 0.38 -6.63 4.78
C HIS A 40 -0.56 -7.70 5.33
N VAL A 41 -1.45 -8.21 4.49
CA VAL A 41 -2.37 -9.31 4.83
C VAL A 41 -1.59 -10.48 5.45
N GLY A 42 -2.07 -10.97 6.59
CA GLY A 42 -1.41 -12.02 7.38
C GLY A 42 -0.33 -11.53 8.35
N CYS A 43 0.10 -10.26 8.27
CA CYS A 43 0.97 -9.66 9.28
C CYS A 43 0.16 -9.01 10.40
N TRP A 44 0.83 -8.59 11.47
CA TRP A 44 0.18 -7.91 12.58
C TRP A 44 -0.42 -6.56 12.17
N VAL A 45 0.32 -5.72 11.46
CA VAL A 45 -0.26 -4.59 10.71
C VAL A 45 -0.83 -5.16 9.42
N HIS A 46 -2.10 -5.53 9.45
CA HIS A 46 -2.79 -6.27 8.39
C HIS A 46 -3.44 -5.34 7.37
N ARG A 47 -4.09 -4.28 7.87
CA ARG A 47 -4.92 -3.33 7.13
C ARG A 47 -4.36 -1.92 7.19
N VAL A 48 -4.87 -1.05 6.32
CA VAL A 48 -4.58 0.39 6.34
C VAL A 48 -4.95 1.01 7.69
N GLU A 49 -6.07 0.61 8.27
CA GLU A 49 -6.55 1.10 9.56
C GLU A 49 -5.62 0.74 10.72
N ASP A 50 -4.97 -0.44 10.66
CA ASP A 50 -3.96 -0.81 11.65
C ASP A 50 -2.73 0.09 11.56
N ALA A 51 -2.26 0.35 10.34
CA ALA A 51 -1.15 1.28 10.13
C ALA A 51 -1.50 2.67 10.62
N LEU A 52 -2.71 3.17 10.32
CA LEU A 52 -3.20 4.45 10.82
C LEU A 52 -3.24 4.52 12.35
N ARG A 53 -3.72 3.45 13.01
CA ARG A 53 -3.72 3.34 14.47
C ARG A 53 -2.31 3.46 15.02
N VAL A 54 -1.37 2.73 14.45
CA VAL A 54 0.03 2.71 14.91
C VAL A 54 0.72 4.04 14.63
N VAL A 55 0.60 4.60 13.42
CA VAL A 55 1.21 5.89 13.05
C VAL A 55 0.75 7.01 14.00
N LYS A 56 -0.55 7.08 14.32
CA LYS A 56 -1.11 8.06 15.26
C LYS A 56 -0.52 7.90 16.67
N LYS A 57 -0.34 6.67 17.13
CA LYS A 57 0.25 6.39 18.45
C LYS A 57 1.76 6.67 18.48
N VAL A 58 2.48 6.40 17.39
CA VAL A 58 3.92 6.70 17.27
C VAL A 58 4.17 8.20 17.37
N ASP A 59 3.32 9.02 16.75
CA ASP A 59 3.37 10.48 16.79
C ASP A 59 4.76 11.04 16.46
N ARG A 60 5.26 10.70 15.24
CA ARG A 60 6.51 11.22 14.68
C ARG A 60 6.24 11.70 13.25
N LYS A 61 6.67 12.93 12.92
CA LYS A 61 6.45 13.55 11.59
C LYS A 61 7.10 12.77 10.43
N ASN A 62 8.15 12.04 10.70
CA ASN A 62 8.84 11.20 9.72
C ASN A 62 8.29 9.77 9.66
N VAL A 63 7.19 9.46 10.36
CA VAL A 63 6.50 8.17 10.29
C VAL A 63 5.16 8.32 9.58
N GLY A 64 4.95 7.52 8.57
CA GLY A 64 3.71 7.44 7.81
C GLY A 64 3.41 6.01 7.40
N LEU A 65 2.61 5.84 6.37
CA LEU A 65 2.23 4.52 5.87
C LEU A 65 2.30 4.43 4.35
N THR A 66 2.30 3.20 3.87
CA THR A 66 2.13 2.84 2.47
C THR A 66 0.68 2.38 2.23
N PHE A 67 0.03 2.90 1.20
CA PHE A 67 -1.15 2.25 0.63
C PHE A 67 -0.69 1.22 -0.40
N ASN A 68 -1.14 -0.03 -0.27
CA ASN A 68 -0.85 -1.10 -1.22
C ASN A 68 -2.16 -1.69 -1.75
N LEU A 69 -2.40 -1.54 -3.07
CA LEU A 69 -3.65 -1.96 -3.69
C LEU A 69 -3.92 -3.45 -3.50
N CYS A 70 -2.96 -4.32 -3.81
CA CYS A 70 -3.22 -5.76 -3.77
C CYS A 70 -3.56 -6.28 -2.36
N HIS A 71 -3.01 -5.67 -1.31
CA HIS A 71 -3.37 -6.05 0.06
C HIS A 71 -4.75 -5.54 0.47
N ALA A 72 -5.13 -4.34 0.02
CA ALA A 72 -6.48 -3.83 0.23
C ALA A 72 -7.54 -4.71 -0.48
N LEU A 73 -7.25 -5.14 -1.71
CA LEU A 73 -8.14 -6.05 -2.45
C LEU A 73 -8.20 -7.45 -1.80
N MET A 74 -7.06 -7.99 -1.35
CA MET A 74 -7.00 -9.30 -0.67
C MET A 74 -7.77 -9.30 0.66
N ASP A 75 -7.84 -8.17 1.36
CA ASP A 75 -8.62 -8.00 2.59
C ASP A 75 -10.12 -7.74 2.30
N GLY A 76 -10.54 -7.75 1.03
CA GLY A 76 -11.93 -7.54 0.63
C GLY A 76 -12.39 -6.08 0.68
N ALA A 77 -11.46 -5.13 0.68
CA ALA A 77 -11.77 -3.71 0.79
C ALA A 77 -11.95 -3.01 -0.57
N GLU A 78 -12.24 -3.74 -1.65
CA GLU A 78 -12.32 -3.20 -3.00
C GLU A 78 -13.22 -1.97 -3.10
N ASP A 79 -14.46 -2.07 -2.61
CA ASP A 79 -15.44 -0.98 -2.63
C ASP A 79 -15.07 0.19 -1.72
N HIS A 80 -14.16 -0.02 -0.79
CA HIS A 80 -13.74 0.95 0.21
C HIS A 80 -12.38 1.61 -0.11
N VAL A 81 -11.71 1.21 -1.18
CA VAL A 81 -10.39 1.74 -1.56
C VAL A 81 -10.33 3.27 -1.56
N PRO A 82 -11.31 4.02 -2.13
CA PRO A 82 -11.27 5.48 -2.06
C PRO A 82 -11.34 6.03 -0.64
N ALA A 83 -12.16 5.45 0.22
CA ALA A 83 -12.31 5.87 1.62
C ALA A 83 -11.04 5.58 2.43
N LEU A 84 -10.40 4.43 2.21
CA LEU A 84 -9.12 4.08 2.84
C LEU A 84 -8.00 5.07 2.48
N ILE A 85 -7.90 5.45 1.21
CA ILE A 85 -6.92 6.45 0.76
C ILE A 85 -7.20 7.82 1.40
N GLU A 86 -8.47 8.23 1.50
CA GLU A 86 -8.85 9.47 2.16
C GLU A 86 -8.46 9.51 3.62
N GLN A 87 -8.76 8.43 4.36
CA GLN A 87 -8.37 8.31 5.76
C GLN A 87 -6.85 8.29 5.95
N ALA A 88 -6.13 7.65 5.02
CA ALA A 88 -4.67 7.54 5.06
C ALA A 88 -3.96 8.84 4.66
N ALA A 89 -4.60 9.73 3.90
CA ALA A 89 -3.98 10.86 3.23
C ALA A 89 -3.05 11.71 4.10
N PRO A 90 -3.38 12.04 5.38
CA PRO A 90 -2.48 12.85 6.22
C PRO A 90 -1.16 12.16 6.58
N TYR A 91 -1.09 10.84 6.45
CA TYR A 91 0.05 10.00 6.83
C TYR A 91 0.60 9.19 5.65
N LEU A 92 0.05 9.37 4.45
CA LEU A 92 0.39 8.58 3.28
C LEU A 92 1.73 9.03 2.67
N PHE A 93 2.74 8.17 2.71
CA PHE A 93 4.06 8.46 2.17
C PHE A 93 4.32 7.80 0.81
N VAL A 94 3.75 6.63 0.59
CA VAL A 94 3.94 5.81 -0.62
C VAL A 94 2.62 5.17 -1.01
N ALA A 95 2.35 5.03 -2.30
CA ALA A 95 1.30 4.17 -2.81
C ALA A 95 1.90 3.15 -3.79
N THR A 96 1.42 1.91 -3.76
CA THR A 96 1.79 0.88 -4.74
C THR A 96 0.55 0.37 -5.46
N LEU A 97 0.68 0.24 -6.76
CA LEU A 97 -0.38 -0.17 -7.69
C LEU A 97 0.06 -1.40 -8.47
N ASN A 98 -0.91 -2.09 -9.01
CA ASN A 98 -0.73 -3.21 -9.92
C ASN A 98 -2.04 -3.42 -10.71
N GLY A 99 -2.00 -4.20 -11.77
CA GLY A 99 -3.21 -4.77 -12.35
C GLY A 99 -3.82 -5.81 -11.42
N ALA A 100 -5.13 -5.93 -11.42
CA ALA A 100 -5.86 -6.90 -10.61
C ALA A 100 -7.21 -7.25 -11.24
N ASP A 101 -7.77 -8.39 -10.87
CA ASP A 101 -9.16 -8.70 -11.17
C ASP A 101 -10.08 -8.09 -10.13
N SER A 102 -11.24 -7.62 -10.58
CA SER A 102 -12.27 -7.02 -9.75
C SER A 102 -13.19 -8.10 -9.20
N HIS A 103 -13.48 -8.05 -7.90
CA HIS A 103 -14.42 -8.93 -7.18
C HIS A 103 -14.26 -10.43 -7.48
N PRO A 104 -13.05 -11.01 -7.48
CA PRO A 104 -12.93 -12.44 -7.70
C PRO A 104 -13.65 -13.19 -6.57
N PRO A 105 -14.48 -14.21 -6.90
CA PRO A 105 -15.27 -14.94 -5.90
C PRO A 105 -14.44 -15.58 -4.79
N LYS A 106 -13.19 -15.93 -5.11
CA LYS A 106 -12.18 -16.44 -4.20
C LYS A 106 -10.87 -15.77 -4.55
N PRO A 107 -10.48 -14.70 -3.82
CA PRO A 107 -9.28 -13.94 -4.16
C PRO A 107 -8.01 -14.77 -3.98
N GLU A 108 -7.17 -14.74 -5.00
CA GLU A 108 -5.82 -15.35 -5.01
C GLU A 108 -4.79 -14.31 -5.46
N TRP A 109 -3.55 -14.43 -4.97
CA TRP A 109 -2.52 -13.45 -5.28
C TRP A 109 -2.26 -13.27 -6.78
N GLY A 110 -2.35 -14.34 -7.57
CA GLY A 110 -2.18 -14.25 -9.03
C GLY A 110 -3.27 -13.45 -9.75
N GLN A 111 -4.46 -13.33 -9.15
CA GLN A 111 -5.55 -12.48 -9.63
C GLN A 111 -5.39 -11.03 -9.16
N LEU A 112 -4.78 -10.83 -8.01
CA LEU A 112 -4.68 -9.53 -7.35
C LEU A 112 -3.30 -8.87 -7.53
N ILE A 113 -2.32 -9.55 -8.12
CA ILE A 113 -1.01 -8.98 -8.49
C ILE A 113 -0.72 -9.36 -9.94
N GLN A 114 -1.05 -8.44 -10.85
CA GLN A 114 -0.86 -8.58 -12.29
C GLN A 114 -0.04 -7.39 -12.83
N PRO A 115 0.53 -7.48 -14.04
CA PRO A 115 1.04 -6.31 -14.74
C PRO A 115 -0.01 -5.21 -14.81
N LEU A 116 0.38 -3.95 -14.78
CA LEU A 116 -0.55 -2.82 -14.67
C LEU A 116 -1.51 -2.70 -15.87
N ASP A 117 -1.17 -3.31 -17.01
CA ASP A 117 -2.00 -3.39 -18.21
C ASP A 117 -2.99 -4.57 -18.22
N LYS A 118 -3.05 -5.35 -17.15
CA LYS A 118 -3.89 -6.55 -17.02
C LYS A 118 -4.90 -6.43 -15.90
N GLY A 119 -5.86 -7.39 -15.91
CA GLY A 119 -6.95 -7.45 -14.95
C GLY A 119 -8.13 -6.55 -15.30
N SER A 120 -9.21 -6.70 -14.54
CA SER A 120 -10.48 -6.00 -14.76
C SER A 120 -10.73 -4.86 -13.76
N TYR A 121 -9.91 -4.74 -12.70
CA TYR A 121 -10.02 -3.66 -11.74
C TYR A 121 -9.62 -2.30 -12.34
N ASP A 122 -10.49 -1.30 -12.17
CA ASP A 122 -10.20 0.05 -12.69
C ASP A 122 -9.23 0.82 -11.78
N VAL A 123 -7.93 0.70 -12.05
CA VAL A 123 -6.86 1.40 -11.31
C VAL A 123 -7.02 2.94 -11.33
N ARG A 124 -7.80 3.50 -12.28
CA ARG A 124 -8.10 4.95 -12.31
C ARG A 124 -8.81 5.43 -11.05
N ILE A 125 -9.56 4.55 -10.38
CA ILE A 125 -10.22 4.84 -9.10
C ILE A 125 -9.17 5.27 -8.06
N VAL A 126 -8.09 4.50 -7.94
CA VAL A 126 -6.98 4.79 -7.01
C VAL A 126 -6.28 6.09 -7.39
N LEU A 127 -5.89 6.24 -8.67
CA LEU A 127 -5.17 7.42 -9.14
C LEU A 127 -5.98 8.71 -8.99
N LYS A 128 -7.28 8.67 -9.30
CA LYS A 128 -8.20 9.80 -9.10
C LYS A 128 -8.26 10.18 -7.62
N LYS A 129 -8.36 9.18 -6.72
CA LYS A 129 -8.45 9.45 -5.29
C LYS A 129 -7.15 10.01 -4.73
N LEU A 130 -5.99 9.44 -5.10
CA LEU A 130 -4.68 9.98 -4.73
C LEU A 130 -4.53 11.46 -5.16
N ARG A 131 -4.95 11.79 -6.38
CA ARG A 131 -4.93 13.18 -6.86
C ARG A 131 -5.88 14.08 -6.05
N SER A 132 -7.10 13.62 -5.79
CA SER A 132 -8.12 14.41 -5.06
C SER A 132 -7.72 14.74 -3.62
N VAL A 133 -6.96 13.87 -2.95
CA VAL A 133 -6.41 14.13 -1.61
C VAL A 133 -5.07 14.87 -1.63
N GLY A 134 -4.61 15.29 -2.80
CA GLY A 134 -3.38 16.06 -2.95
C GLY A 134 -2.09 15.25 -2.72
N PHE A 135 -2.13 13.92 -2.85
CA PHE A 135 -0.94 13.08 -2.67
C PHE A 135 0.17 13.44 -3.67
N LYS A 136 1.39 13.65 -3.17
CA LYS A 136 2.59 14.01 -3.94
C LYS A 136 3.74 13.01 -3.77
N GLY A 137 3.51 11.94 -3.02
CA GLY A 137 4.52 10.91 -2.81
C GLY A 137 4.72 10.00 -4.02
N PRO A 138 5.71 9.11 -3.96
CA PRO A 138 5.96 8.15 -5.03
C PRO A 138 4.82 7.14 -5.16
N VAL A 139 4.55 6.79 -6.42
CA VAL A 139 3.66 5.69 -6.79
C VAL A 139 4.50 4.61 -7.45
N GLY A 140 4.55 3.43 -6.85
CA GLY A 140 5.34 2.30 -7.32
C GLY A 140 4.48 1.20 -7.93
N LEU A 141 5.10 0.33 -8.72
CA LEU A 141 4.50 -0.89 -9.25
C LEU A 141 4.76 -2.05 -8.26
N GLN A 142 3.68 -2.72 -7.82
CA GLN A 142 3.78 -4.01 -7.14
C GLN A 142 3.80 -5.12 -8.19
N CYS A 143 4.88 -5.91 -8.21
CA CYS A 143 5.05 -6.98 -9.20
C CYS A 143 5.54 -8.30 -8.58
N PHE A 144 5.26 -8.50 -7.30
CA PHE A 144 5.67 -9.72 -6.60
C PHE A 144 5.11 -10.97 -7.27
N SER A 145 6.00 -11.91 -7.56
CA SER A 145 5.68 -13.26 -8.11
C SER A 145 4.99 -13.28 -9.49
N ILE A 146 4.94 -12.16 -10.21
CA ILE A 146 4.46 -12.16 -11.59
C ILE A 146 5.41 -13.00 -12.47
N LYS A 147 4.86 -13.97 -13.21
CA LYS A 147 5.62 -14.84 -14.12
C LYS A 147 5.78 -14.16 -15.47
N GLY A 148 6.94 -14.37 -16.11
CA GLY A 148 7.22 -13.90 -17.49
C GLY A 148 8.54 -13.16 -17.62
N ASP A 149 8.81 -12.67 -18.83
CA ASP A 149 9.99 -11.86 -19.11
C ASP A 149 9.86 -10.46 -18.49
N PRO A 150 10.77 -10.05 -17.60
CA PRO A 150 10.66 -8.76 -16.91
C PRO A 150 10.59 -7.54 -17.84
N LYS A 151 11.31 -7.58 -18.96
CA LYS A 151 11.31 -6.47 -19.93
C LYS A 151 9.92 -6.29 -20.54
N THR A 152 9.29 -7.37 -20.96
CA THR A 152 7.94 -7.36 -21.54
C THR A 152 6.91 -6.87 -20.52
N LEU A 153 6.95 -7.38 -19.28
CA LEU A 153 6.04 -7.03 -18.21
C LEU A 153 6.14 -5.55 -17.81
N LEU A 154 7.38 -5.06 -17.67
CA LEU A 154 7.60 -3.66 -17.31
C LEU A 154 7.27 -2.71 -18.45
N THR A 155 7.54 -3.08 -19.70
CA THR A 155 7.16 -2.29 -20.88
C THR A 155 5.63 -2.16 -20.98
N GLY A 156 4.89 -3.26 -20.82
CA GLY A 156 3.42 -3.23 -20.80
C GLY A 156 2.87 -2.38 -19.67
N SER A 157 3.40 -2.56 -18.47
CA SER A 157 2.99 -1.78 -17.28
C SER A 157 3.31 -0.30 -17.44
N MET A 158 4.46 0.07 -18.01
CA MET A 158 4.81 1.47 -18.27
C MET A 158 3.89 2.08 -19.34
N GLY A 159 3.56 1.35 -20.39
CA GLY A 159 2.58 1.80 -21.39
C GLY A 159 1.20 2.04 -20.78
N ALA A 160 0.76 1.18 -19.85
CA ALA A 160 -0.47 1.40 -19.10
C ALA A 160 -0.37 2.64 -18.19
N TRP A 161 0.76 2.82 -17.50
CA TRP A 161 1.01 3.99 -16.66
C TRP A 161 0.88 5.31 -17.44
N HIS A 162 1.51 5.40 -18.60
CA HIS A 162 1.39 6.59 -19.47
C HIS A 162 -0.05 6.88 -19.86
N LYS A 163 -0.82 5.86 -20.25
CA LYS A 163 -2.25 6.01 -20.57
C LYS A 163 -3.08 6.48 -19.36
N LEU A 164 -2.81 5.90 -18.17
CA LEU A 164 -3.54 6.22 -16.95
C LEU A 164 -3.23 7.62 -16.41
N THR A 165 -2.02 8.12 -16.63
CA THR A 165 -1.55 9.41 -16.09
C THR A 165 -1.61 10.55 -17.10
N GLY A 166 -1.74 10.24 -18.39
CA GLY A 166 -1.66 11.23 -19.47
C GLY A 166 -0.23 11.73 -19.70
N THR A 167 0.79 10.98 -19.26
CA THR A 167 2.20 11.32 -19.50
C THR A 167 2.68 10.66 -20.78
N THR A 168 3.56 11.33 -21.52
CA THR A 168 4.28 10.75 -22.69
C THR A 168 5.55 10.04 -22.20
N PRO A 169 6.03 9.01 -22.93
CA PRO A 169 7.31 8.37 -22.64
C PRO A 169 8.48 9.33 -22.72
#